data_9093034dd4f2b72ee38e5b42616a3ad8
#
_entry.id   9093034dd4f2b72ee38e5b42616a3ad8
#
_cell.length_a   1.000
_cell.length_b   1.000
_cell.length_c   1.000
_cell.angle_alpha   90.00
_cell.angle_beta   90.00
_cell.angle_gamma   90.00
#
_symmetry.space_group_name_H-M   'P 1'
#
loop_
_entity.id
_entity.type
_entity.pdbx_description
1 polymer ?
#
loop_
_entity_poly.entity_id
_entity_poly.type
_entity_poly.pdbx_seq_one_letter_code
_entity_poly.pdbx_strand_id
1 'polypeptide(L)' 'MSNELTATHRLQRYRDRRDLMLARSDWTQLADAPLSASKKAEWAAYRQLLRDLPSAADADGRCVWPARPA' A
#
# COMPACT_ATOMS: atom_id res chain seq x y z
N MET A 1 -0.30 11.08 -27.63
CA MET A 1 -0.74 10.28 -26.48
C MET A 1 -1.30 11.18 -25.40
N SER A 2 -2.41 10.79 -24.83
CA SER A 2 -2.99 11.61 -23.78
C SER A 2 -2.29 11.35 -22.45
N ASN A 3 -2.13 12.41 -21.63
CA ASN A 3 -1.57 12.30 -20.29
C ASN A 3 -2.43 11.42 -19.39
N GLU A 4 -3.75 11.41 -19.64
CA GLU A 4 -4.69 10.60 -18.88
C GLU A 4 -4.36 9.11 -18.96
N LEU A 5 -4.08 8.62 -20.17
CA LEU A 5 -3.74 7.22 -20.38
C LEU A 5 -2.44 6.85 -19.65
N THR A 6 -1.45 7.73 -19.71
CA THR A 6 -0.17 7.52 -19.02
C THR A 6 -0.37 7.51 -17.50
N ALA A 7 -1.16 8.45 -16.97
CA ALA A 7 -1.46 8.51 -15.55
C ALA A 7 -2.23 7.26 -15.09
N THR A 8 -3.16 6.79 -15.89
CA THR A 8 -3.94 5.58 -15.60
C THR A 8 -3.04 4.34 -15.53
N HIS A 9 -2.12 4.19 -16.48
CA HIS A 9 -1.17 3.08 -16.50
C HIS A 9 -0.24 3.12 -15.28
N ARG A 10 0.24 4.31 -14.92
CA ARG A 10 1.10 4.50 -13.76
C ARG A 10 0.37 4.12 -12.47
N LEU A 11 -0.86 4.58 -12.32
CA LEU A 11 -1.67 4.28 -11.16
C LEU A 11 -1.95 2.78 -11.04
N GLN A 12 -2.18 2.10 -12.18
CA GLN A 12 -2.39 0.65 -12.15
C GLN A 12 -1.15 -0.09 -11.65
N ARG A 13 0.05 0.37 -12.01
CA ARG A 13 1.30 -0.21 -11.48
C ARG A 13 1.41 -0.06 -9.97
N TYR A 14 0.99 1.09 -9.44
CA TYR A 14 0.95 1.31 -7.99
C TYR A 14 -0.04 0.34 -7.33
N ARG A 15 -1.20 0.16 -7.92
CA ARG A 15 -2.21 -0.77 -7.39
C ARG A 15 -1.69 -2.20 -7.37
N ASP A 16 -1.06 -2.64 -8.44
CA ASP A 16 -0.52 -4.00 -8.55
C ASP A 16 0.55 -4.24 -7.49
N ARG A 17 1.46 -3.29 -7.32
CA ARG A 17 2.51 -3.40 -6.32
C ARG A 17 1.93 -3.34 -4.90
N ARG A 18 0.97 -2.45 -4.67
CA ARG A 18 0.26 -2.37 -3.39
C ARG A 18 -0.39 -3.70 -3.03
N ASP A 19 -1.07 -4.32 -3.99
CA ASP A 19 -1.75 -5.60 -3.76
C ASP A 19 -0.74 -6.68 -3.37
N LEU A 20 0.43 -6.69 -4.01
CA LEU A 20 1.50 -7.60 -3.65
C LEU A 20 2.00 -7.35 -2.23
N MET A 21 2.19 -6.09 -1.86
CA MET A 21 2.65 -5.72 -0.52
C MET A 21 1.61 -6.08 0.55
N LEU A 22 0.33 -5.91 0.25
CA LEU A 22 -0.75 -6.33 1.14
C LEU A 22 -0.73 -7.85 1.33
N ALA A 23 -0.62 -8.61 0.24
CA ALA A 23 -0.56 -10.06 0.29
C ALA A 23 0.63 -10.54 1.13
N ARG A 24 1.79 -9.95 0.94
CA ARG A 24 3.02 -10.31 1.66
C ARG A 24 2.97 -9.97 3.14
N SER A 25 2.13 -9.03 3.54
CA SER A 25 2.00 -8.61 4.94
C SER A 25 0.73 -9.11 5.63
N ASP A 26 -0.09 -9.93 4.96
CA ASP A 26 -1.33 -10.47 5.54
C ASP A 26 -1.06 -11.24 6.83
N TRP A 27 0.05 -11.97 6.92
CA TRP A 27 0.41 -12.75 8.10
C TRP A 27 0.54 -11.90 9.36
N THR A 28 0.86 -10.60 9.22
CA THR A 28 1.06 -9.70 10.37
C THR A 28 -0.22 -9.47 11.15
N GLN A 29 -1.38 -9.76 10.55
CA GLN A 29 -2.68 -9.52 11.16
C GLN A 29 -3.33 -10.80 11.70
N LEU A 30 -2.66 -11.93 11.58
CA LEU A 30 -3.14 -13.20 12.14
C LEU A 30 -3.07 -13.17 13.66
N ALA A 31 -4.00 -13.85 14.33
CA ALA A 31 -4.05 -13.88 15.77
C ALA A 31 -2.77 -14.46 16.40
N ASP A 32 -2.11 -15.38 15.72
CA ASP A 32 -0.91 -16.05 16.19
C ASP A 32 0.38 -15.51 15.56
N ALA A 33 0.31 -14.34 14.91
CA ALA A 33 1.52 -13.73 14.36
C ALA A 33 2.53 -13.44 15.47
N PRO A 34 3.84 -13.74 15.27
CA PRO A 34 4.86 -13.55 16.31
C PRO A 34 5.28 -12.09 16.44
N LEU A 35 4.31 -11.21 16.71
CA LEU A 35 4.50 -9.77 16.82
C LEU A 35 3.88 -9.27 18.12
N SER A 36 4.50 -8.24 18.70
CA SER A 36 3.88 -7.53 19.84
C SER A 36 2.61 -6.83 19.39
N ALA A 37 1.73 -6.49 20.34
CA ALA A 37 0.51 -5.76 20.04
C ALA A 37 0.82 -4.41 19.37
N SER A 38 1.86 -3.71 19.81
CA SER A 38 2.21 -2.42 19.22
C SER A 38 2.77 -2.59 17.81
N LYS A 39 3.57 -3.63 17.56
CA LYS A 39 4.10 -3.91 16.23
C LYS A 39 2.98 -4.31 15.27
N LYS A 40 2.02 -5.11 15.75
CA LYS A 40 0.84 -5.49 14.97
C LYS A 40 0.02 -4.25 14.59
N ALA A 41 -0.12 -3.29 15.52
CA ALA A 41 -0.82 -2.03 15.25
C ALA A 41 -0.08 -1.18 14.21
N GLU A 42 1.26 -1.15 14.26
CA GLU A 42 2.06 -0.43 13.26
C GLU A 42 1.84 -1.03 11.86
N TRP A 43 1.82 -2.35 11.75
CA TRP A 43 1.54 -3.03 10.48
C TRP A 43 0.11 -2.74 10.00
N ALA A 44 -0.87 -2.72 10.90
CA ALA A 44 -2.25 -2.41 10.54
C ALA A 44 -2.35 -1.00 9.96
N ALA A 45 -1.69 -0.02 10.58
CA ALA A 45 -1.67 1.36 10.09
C ALA A 45 -1.00 1.47 8.71
N TYR A 46 0.13 0.79 8.53
CA TYR A 46 0.83 0.74 7.25
C TYR A 46 -0.06 0.14 6.15
N ARG A 47 -0.73 -0.97 6.45
CA ARG A 47 -1.63 -1.64 5.51
C ARG A 47 -2.80 -0.74 5.12
N GLN A 48 -3.33 0.06 6.06
CA GLN A 48 -4.39 1.01 5.74
C GLN A 48 -3.88 2.10 4.79
N LEU A 49 -2.66 2.59 4.99
CA LEU A 49 -2.05 3.56 4.07
C LEU A 49 -1.89 2.95 2.67
N LEU A 50 -1.55 1.67 2.58
CA LEU A 50 -1.47 0.98 1.28
C LEU A 50 -2.83 0.93 0.59
N ARG A 51 -3.90 0.63 1.33
CA ARG A 51 -5.26 0.60 0.77
C ARG A 51 -5.68 1.96 0.24
N ASP A 52 -5.30 3.02 0.94
CA ASP A 52 -5.67 4.40 0.60
C ASP A 52 -4.75 5.00 -0.47
N LEU A 53 -3.66 4.33 -0.81
CA LEU A 53 -2.64 4.86 -1.71
C LEU A 53 -3.19 5.39 -3.03
N PRO A 54 -4.08 4.64 -3.75
CA PRO A 54 -4.60 5.14 -5.03
C PRO A 54 -5.41 6.42 -4.88
N SER A 55 -6.11 6.61 -3.76
CA SER A 55 -6.90 7.82 -3.50
C SER A 55 -6.02 9.04 -3.28
N ALA A 56 -4.76 8.83 -2.88
CA ALA A 56 -3.80 9.90 -2.62
C ALA A 56 -2.95 10.23 -3.83
N ALA A 57 -3.23 9.64 -4.99
CA ALA A 57 -2.46 9.88 -6.21
C ALA A 57 -2.61 11.33 -6.67
N ASP A 58 -1.50 11.89 -7.19
CA ASP A 58 -1.53 13.22 -7.79
C ASP A 58 -2.11 13.18 -9.20
N ALA A 59 -2.11 14.33 -9.88
CA ALA A 59 -2.68 14.45 -11.23
C ALA A 59 -1.95 13.57 -12.25
N ASP A 60 -0.69 13.23 -11.99
CA ASP A 60 0.11 12.37 -12.85
C ASP A 60 -0.06 10.87 -12.54
N GLY A 61 -0.90 10.54 -11.58
CA GLY A 61 -1.10 9.16 -11.13
C GLY A 61 0.04 8.64 -10.28
N ARG A 62 0.81 9.53 -9.65
CA ARG A 62 1.93 9.15 -8.78
C ARG A 62 1.51 9.16 -7.32
N CYS A 63 2.03 8.20 -6.59
CA CYS A 63 1.76 8.07 -5.16
C CYS A 63 3.08 8.04 -4.38
N VAL A 64 3.01 8.39 -3.10
CA VAL A 64 4.16 8.29 -2.20
C VAL A 64 3.98 7.05 -1.35
N TRP A 65 4.95 6.12 -1.42
CA TRP A 65 4.88 4.88 -0.66
C TRP A 65 5.04 5.15 0.83
N PRO A 66 4.17 4.57 1.69
CA PRO A 66 4.34 4.69 3.13
C PRO A 66 5.57 3.90 3.60
N ALA A 67 6.16 4.33 4.71
CA ALA A 67 7.28 3.62 5.31
C ALA A 67 6.82 2.32 5.96
N ARG A 68 7.48 1.21 5.62
CA ARG A 68 7.17 -0.09 6.19
C ARG A 68 7.65 -0.17 7.64
N PRO A 69 6.87 -0.76 8.56
CA PRO A 69 7.34 -0.99 9.93
C PRO A 69 8.61 -1.83 9.95
N ALA A 70 9.49 -1.54 10.87
CA ALA A 70 10.76 -2.27 11.01
C ALA A 70 10.57 -3.68 11.59
#